data_d6418fe1b6b8fa2efbdf351b07774b0a
#
_entry.id   d6418fe1b6b8fa2efbdf351b07774b0a
#
_cell.length_a   1.000
_cell.length_b   1.000
_cell.length_c   1.000
_cell.angle_alpha   90.00
_cell.angle_beta   90.00
_cell.angle_gamma   90.00
#
_symmetry.space_group_name_H-M   'P 1'
#
loop_
_entity.id
_entity.type
_entity.pdbx_description
1 polymer ?
#
loop_
_entity_poly.entity_id
_entity_poly.type
_entity_poly.pdbx_seq_one_letter_code
_entity_poly.pdbx_strand_id
1 'polypeptide(L)'
;AAGYNVQSEYYINDAGNQIDNMAISIEYRFQELQGAKLVFPPKRNEDGSMPEFDIPEGALVFPENGYRGPDIIETAKAIAEREGFDKLNAMNEADRIALFKEEGLKEKLARLEETLRNFRVTFDNWFSERTVHETDEIHHSVEALQALGKVYEKDGALWLKSTDYRDDKDRV
;
A
#
# COMPACT_ATOMS: atom_id res chain seq x y z
N ALA A 1 6.79 30.39 -14.79
CA ALA A 1 7.84 31.30 -15.23
C ALA A 1 7.73 31.68 -16.72
N ALA A 2 7.13 30.84 -17.59
CA ALA A 2 6.98 31.10 -19.02
C ALA A 2 5.58 31.68 -19.40
N GLY A 3 4.79 32.12 -18.43
CA GLY A 3 3.45 32.70 -18.65
C GLY A 3 2.32 31.68 -18.79
N TYR A 4 2.60 30.40 -18.52
CA TYR A 4 1.58 29.36 -18.53
C TYR A 4 0.96 29.21 -17.13
N ASN A 5 -0.32 28.87 -17.10
CA ASN A 5 -0.94 28.34 -15.90
C ASN A 5 -0.53 26.88 -15.74
N VAL A 6 0.18 26.58 -14.66
CA VAL A 6 0.67 25.24 -14.36
C VAL A 6 -0.02 24.74 -13.12
N GLN A 7 -0.57 23.54 -13.16
CA GLN A 7 -1.06 22.81 -12.00
C GLN A 7 -0.13 21.65 -11.73
N SER A 8 0.08 21.39 -10.45
CA SER A 8 0.88 20.26 -9.98
C SER A 8 -0.03 19.22 -9.32
N GLU A 9 0.21 17.95 -9.61
CA GLU A 9 -0.56 16.85 -9.05
C GLU A 9 0.37 15.86 -8.36
N TYR A 10 -0.05 15.37 -7.20
CA TYR A 10 0.55 14.24 -6.53
C TYR A 10 -0.35 13.02 -6.72
N TYR A 11 0.20 11.98 -7.35
CA TYR A 11 -0.48 10.69 -7.52
C TYR A 11 -0.30 9.84 -6.26
N ILE A 12 -1.42 9.53 -5.60
CA ILE A 12 -1.45 8.70 -4.40
C ILE A 12 -1.67 7.25 -4.83
N ASN A 13 -0.67 6.40 -4.65
CA ASN A 13 -0.81 4.96 -4.80
C ASN A 13 -1.44 4.38 -3.52
N ASP A 14 -2.77 4.53 -3.39
CA ASP A 14 -3.56 4.09 -2.24
C ASP A 14 -4.41 2.84 -2.52
N ALA A 15 -4.14 2.17 -3.62
CA ALA A 15 -4.70 0.88 -3.98
C ALA A 15 -3.61 -0.21 -4.00
N GLY A 16 -4.05 -1.47 -3.98
CA GLY A 16 -3.18 -2.64 -4.16
C GLY A 16 -2.48 -3.14 -2.91
N ASN A 17 -1.64 -4.16 -3.12
CA ASN A 17 -1.06 -5.00 -2.08
C ASN A 17 -0.18 -4.26 -1.06
N GLN A 18 0.41 -3.12 -1.41
CA GLN A 18 1.26 -2.37 -0.49
C GLN A 18 0.46 -1.80 0.68
N ILE A 19 -0.72 -1.28 0.41
CA ILE A 19 -1.60 -0.73 1.44
C ILE A 19 -2.17 -1.85 2.32
N ASP A 20 -2.49 -3.01 1.73
CA ASP A 20 -2.92 -4.18 2.48
C ASP A 20 -1.81 -4.70 3.40
N ASN A 21 -0.58 -4.79 2.91
CA ASN A 21 0.59 -5.16 3.72
C ASN A 21 0.85 -4.18 4.86
N MET A 22 0.63 -2.88 4.65
CA MET A 22 0.70 -1.87 5.71
C MET A 22 -0.36 -2.11 6.77
N ALA A 23 -1.61 -2.31 6.38
CA ALA A 23 -2.72 -2.54 7.29
C ALA A 23 -2.51 -3.79 8.17
N ILE A 24 -2.09 -4.89 7.54
CA ILE A 24 -1.74 -6.13 8.25
C ILE A 24 -0.56 -5.90 9.20
N SER A 25 0.44 -5.13 8.78
CA SER A 25 1.58 -4.80 9.65
C SER A 25 1.16 -4.00 10.88
N ILE A 26 0.24 -3.05 10.72
CA ILE A 26 -0.34 -2.27 11.83
C ILE A 26 -1.12 -3.21 12.78
N GLU A 27 -1.89 -4.16 12.25
CA GLU A 27 -2.60 -5.16 13.06
C GLU A 27 -1.62 -5.95 13.95
N TYR A 28 -0.53 -6.49 13.39
CA TYR A 28 0.45 -7.24 14.16
C TYR A 28 1.14 -6.36 15.23
N ARG A 29 1.44 -5.10 14.91
CA ARG A 29 1.98 -4.15 15.88
C ARG A 29 0.97 -3.80 16.98
N PHE A 30 -0.31 -3.72 16.64
CA PHE A 30 -1.37 -3.55 17.63
C PHE A 30 -1.44 -4.75 18.58
N GLN A 31 -1.32 -5.98 18.09
CA GLN A 31 -1.26 -7.18 18.93
C GLN A 31 -0.01 -7.16 19.84
N GLU A 32 1.15 -6.71 19.32
CA GLU A 32 2.38 -6.56 20.09
C GLU A 32 2.21 -5.55 21.25
N LEU A 33 1.52 -4.42 21.01
CA LEU A 33 1.20 -3.44 22.05
C LEU A 33 0.37 -4.04 23.20
N GLN A 34 -0.33 -5.14 22.97
CA GLN A 34 -1.11 -5.87 23.94
C GLN A 34 -0.36 -7.07 24.55
N GLY A 35 0.92 -7.21 24.26
CA GLY A 35 1.78 -8.22 24.83
C GLY A 35 1.97 -9.48 23.97
N ALA A 36 1.45 -9.52 22.75
CA ALA A 36 1.77 -10.61 21.83
C ALA A 36 3.26 -10.61 21.48
N LYS A 37 3.86 -11.79 21.42
CA LYS A 37 5.25 -11.96 20.98
C LYS A 37 5.26 -12.08 19.46
N LEU A 38 6.04 -11.22 18.79
CA LEU A 38 6.23 -11.29 17.35
C LEU A 38 7.54 -11.98 17.00
N VAL A 39 7.48 -12.86 16.01
CA VAL A 39 8.66 -13.46 15.37
C VAL A 39 8.72 -12.98 13.94
N PHE A 40 9.87 -12.48 13.55
CA PHE A 40 10.09 -11.97 12.21
C PHE A 40 10.75 -13.05 11.34
N PRO A 41 10.08 -13.51 10.27
CA PRO A 41 10.66 -14.51 9.40
C PRO A 41 11.96 -13.97 8.77
N PRO A 42 12.97 -14.85 8.56
CA PRO A 42 14.17 -14.49 7.83
C PRO A 42 13.84 -14.18 6.37
N LYS A 43 14.79 -13.62 5.64
CA LYS A 43 14.66 -13.48 4.18
C LYS A 43 14.72 -14.85 3.52
N ARG A 44 13.98 -15.01 2.43
CA ARG A 44 14.07 -16.23 1.61
C ARG A 44 15.47 -16.41 1.05
N ASN A 45 15.84 -17.65 0.87
CA ASN A 45 17.05 -18.05 0.16
C ASN A 45 16.97 -17.63 -1.33
N GLU A 46 18.10 -17.72 -2.04
CA GLU A 46 18.16 -17.42 -3.48
C GLU A 46 17.27 -18.35 -4.33
N ASP A 47 17.02 -19.57 -3.86
CA ASP A 47 16.13 -20.55 -4.49
C ASP A 47 14.63 -20.31 -4.18
N GLY A 48 14.31 -19.28 -3.40
CA GLY A 48 12.95 -18.92 -2.98
C GLY A 48 12.44 -19.70 -1.76
N SER A 49 13.21 -20.65 -1.21
CA SER A 49 12.83 -21.38 0.00
C SER A 49 12.94 -20.50 1.25
N MET A 50 12.09 -20.78 2.26
CA MET A 50 12.17 -20.14 3.56
C MET A 50 13.17 -20.91 4.42
N PRO A 51 14.21 -20.24 5.00
CA PRO A 51 15.06 -20.88 6.00
C PRO A 51 14.24 -21.32 7.23
N GLU A 52 14.68 -22.40 7.86
CA GLU A 52 14.12 -22.80 9.16
C GLU A 52 14.40 -21.70 10.19
N PHE A 53 13.41 -21.40 11.02
CA PHE A 53 13.55 -20.47 12.14
C PHE A 53 12.62 -20.88 13.28
N ASP A 54 13.05 -20.57 14.50
CA ASP A 54 12.30 -20.91 15.70
C ASP A 54 11.05 -20.03 15.87
N ILE A 55 9.92 -20.68 16.13
CA ILE A 55 8.67 -20.01 16.48
C ILE A 55 8.30 -20.45 17.91
N PRO A 56 8.54 -19.60 18.91
CA PRO A 56 8.16 -19.90 20.28
C PRO A 56 6.64 -20.15 20.41
N GLU A 57 6.27 -20.99 21.34
CA GLU A 57 4.85 -21.27 21.59
C GLU A 57 4.08 -19.98 21.90
N GLY A 58 2.94 -19.80 21.22
CA GLY A 58 2.08 -18.63 21.37
C GLY A 58 2.61 -17.36 20.69
N ALA A 59 3.71 -17.43 19.96
CA ALA A 59 4.20 -16.29 19.18
C ALA A 59 3.48 -16.16 17.84
N LEU A 60 3.27 -14.93 17.40
CA LEU A 60 2.72 -14.60 16.07
C LEU A 60 3.87 -14.40 15.08
N VAL A 61 3.79 -15.03 13.93
CA VAL A 61 4.76 -14.83 12.85
C VAL A 61 4.37 -13.58 12.06
N PHE A 62 5.24 -12.58 12.09
CA PHE A 62 5.02 -11.33 11.37
C PHE A 62 4.98 -11.59 9.85
N PRO A 63 4.10 -10.94 9.09
CA PRO A 63 3.99 -11.15 7.64
C PRO A 63 5.33 -10.93 6.93
N GLU A 64 5.66 -11.81 6.00
CA GLU A 64 6.92 -11.75 5.25
C GLU A 64 7.05 -10.41 4.50
N ASN A 65 5.97 -9.98 3.83
CA ASN A 65 5.89 -8.72 3.08
C ASN A 65 5.47 -7.54 3.97
N GLY A 66 5.42 -7.72 5.29
CA GLY A 66 5.02 -6.67 6.22
C GLY A 66 6.11 -5.62 6.44
N TYR A 67 5.68 -4.41 6.73
CA TYR A 67 6.54 -3.28 7.04
C TYR A 67 7.00 -3.34 8.50
N ARG A 68 8.31 -3.43 8.71
CA ARG A 68 8.92 -3.67 10.03
C ARG A 68 9.42 -2.38 10.71
N GLY A 69 9.32 -1.25 10.03
CA GLY A 69 9.86 0.04 10.49
C GLY A 69 9.21 0.55 11.78
N PRO A 70 9.93 1.39 12.55
CA PRO A 70 9.41 1.99 13.78
C PRO A 70 8.18 2.87 13.54
N ASP A 71 8.05 3.43 12.36
CA ASP A 71 6.92 4.23 11.93
C ASP A 71 5.58 3.47 11.93
N ILE A 72 5.61 2.14 11.68
CA ILE A 72 4.43 1.29 11.78
C ILE A 72 4.01 1.08 13.25
N ILE A 73 4.99 0.97 14.15
CA ILE A 73 4.73 0.87 15.60
C ILE A 73 4.08 2.17 16.09
N GLU A 74 4.62 3.32 15.69
CA GLU A 74 4.06 4.64 16.03
C GLU A 74 2.64 4.79 15.51
N THR A 75 2.39 4.38 14.26
CA THR A 75 1.06 4.42 13.65
C THR A 75 0.08 3.51 14.39
N ALA A 76 0.46 2.27 14.69
CA ALA A 76 -0.38 1.35 15.46
C ALA A 76 -0.75 1.93 16.84
N LYS A 77 0.24 2.51 17.52
CA LYS A 77 0.03 3.16 18.82
C LYS A 77 -0.90 4.36 18.71
N ALA A 78 -0.67 5.25 17.77
CA ALA A 78 -1.48 6.45 17.56
C ALA A 78 -2.95 6.11 17.26
N ILE A 79 -3.19 5.10 16.42
CA ILE A 79 -4.55 4.63 16.12
C ILE A 79 -5.18 4.00 17.36
N ALA A 80 -4.45 3.14 18.09
CA ALA A 80 -4.97 2.49 19.28
C ALA A 80 -5.32 3.47 20.41
N GLU A 81 -4.51 4.51 20.60
CA GLU A 81 -4.78 5.58 21.57
C GLU A 81 -6.01 6.43 21.17
N ARG A 82 -6.18 6.71 19.88
CA ARG A 82 -7.30 7.51 19.36
C ARG A 82 -8.63 6.74 19.37
N GLU A 83 -8.62 5.51 18.87
CA GLU A 83 -9.83 4.68 18.74
C GLU A 83 -10.24 3.99 20.03
N GLY A 84 -9.29 3.72 20.91
CA GLY A 84 -9.46 2.98 22.15
C GLY A 84 -9.24 1.47 22.00
N PHE A 85 -8.42 0.91 22.88
CA PHE A 85 -8.09 -0.53 22.87
C PHE A 85 -9.34 -1.42 22.99
N ASP A 86 -10.28 -1.07 23.88
CA ASP A 86 -11.51 -1.86 24.09
C ASP A 86 -12.37 -1.91 22.83
N LYS A 87 -12.51 -0.79 22.12
CA LYS A 87 -13.24 -0.73 20.85
C LYS A 87 -12.59 -1.63 19.81
N LEU A 88 -11.26 -1.51 19.65
CA LEU A 88 -10.52 -2.30 18.66
C LEU A 88 -10.57 -3.80 18.98
N ASN A 89 -10.50 -4.18 20.26
CA ASN A 89 -10.59 -5.58 20.70
C ASN A 89 -11.99 -6.17 20.51
N ALA A 90 -13.03 -5.35 20.55
CA ALA A 90 -14.40 -5.79 20.29
C ALA A 90 -14.69 -6.04 18.79
N MET A 91 -13.84 -5.54 17.89
CA MET A 91 -13.97 -5.75 16.45
C MET A 91 -13.45 -7.14 16.07
N ASN A 92 -14.04 -7.74 15.03
CA ASN A 92 -13.40 -8.88 14.38
C ASN A 92 -12.14 -8.42 13.64
N GLU A 93 -11.25 -9.36 13.35
CA GLU A 93 -9.95 -9.07 12.75
C GLU A 93 -10.06 -8.35 11.38
N ALA A 94 -11.00 -8.80 10.54
CA ALA A 94 -11.17 -8.24 9.20
C ALA A 94 -11.60 -6.76 9.24
N ASP A 95 -12.57 -6.43 10.10
CA ASP A 95 -13.03 -5.04 10.27
C ASP A 95 -11.94 -4.16 10.90
N ARG A 96 -11.15 -4.71 11.82
CA ARG A 96 -10.04 -4.01 12.44
C ARG A 96 -8.92 -3.74 11.44
N ILE A 97 -8.56 -4.71 10.59
CA ILE A 97 -7.59 -4.51 9.50
C ILE A 97 -8.11 -3.46 8.50
N ALA A 98 -9.40 -3.47 8.16
CA ALA A 98 -9.99 -2.45 7.29
C ALA A 98 -9.89 -1.05 7.91
N LEU A 99 -10.15 -0.91 9.21
CA LEU A 99 -9.95 0.34 9.94
C LEU A 99 -8.47 0.77 9.92
N PHE A 100 -7.54 -0.13 10.19
CA PHE A 100 -6.11 0.17 10.15
C PHE A 100 -5.62 0.54 8.77
N LYS A 101 -6.22 -0.01 7.71
CA LYS A 101 -5.96 0.38 6.32
C LYS A 101 -6.28 1.86 6.10
N GLU A 102 -7.49 2.27 6.45
CA GLU A 102 -7.95 3.65 6.22
C GLU A 102 -7.23 4.66 7.12
N GLU A 103 -7.14 4.39 8.41
CA GLU A 103 -6.52 5.32 9.36
C GLU A 103 -4.99 5.39 9.21
N GLY A 104 -4.35 4.26 8.90
CA GLY A 104 -2.93 4.20 8.60
C GLY A 104 -2.58 4.98 7.33
N LEU A 105 -3.35 4.81 6.28
CA LEU A 105 -3.17 5.57 5.03
C LEU A 105 -3.33 7.07 5.27
N LYS A 106 -4.40 7.47 5.96
CA LYS A 106 -4.66 8.88 6.30
C LYS A 106 -3.50 9.51 7.08
N GLU A 107 -2.97 8.79 8.08
CA GLU A 107 -1.83 9.27 8.86
C GLU A 107 -0.56 9.41 8.00
N LYS A 108 -0.26 8.41 7.17
CA LYS A 108 0.91 8.44 6.29
C LYS A 108 0.83 9.58 5.27
N LEU A 109 -0.34 9.82 4.68
CA LEU A 109 -0.54 10.92 3.75
C LEU A 109 -0.40 12.28 4.43
N ALA A 110 -0.93 12.46 5.64
CA ALA A 110 -0.77 13.70 6.40
C ALA A 110 0.70 14.00 6.71
N ARG A 111 1.47 12.99 7.14
CA ARG A 111 2.93 13.13 7.38
C ARG A 111 3.71 13.42 6.09
N LEU A 112 3.31 12.80 4.98
CA LEU A 112 3.91 13.06 3.67
C LEU A 112 3.68 14.51 3.23
N GLU A 113 2.43 14.97 3.33
CA GLU A 113 2.07 16.35 2.97
C GLU A 113 2.83 17.37 3.84
N GLU A 114 2.92 17.13 5.15
CA GLU A 114 3.69 17.98 6.06
C GLU A 114 5.16 18.00 5.68
N THR A 115 5.76 16.84 5.37
CA THR A 115 7.15 16.72 4.95
C THR A 115 7.40 17.53 3.68
N LEU A 116 6.55 17.37 2.67
CA LEU A 116 6.65 18.10 1.41
C LEU A 116 6.52 19.61 1.62
N ARG A 117 5.57 20.03 2.46
CA ARG A 117 5.37 21.44 2.83
C ARG A 117 6.62 22.03 3.51
N ASN A 118 7.29 21.27 4.38
CA ASN A 118 8.54 21.68 5.03
C ASN A 118 9.68 21.86 4.02
N PHE A 119 9.68 21.08 2.93
CA PHE A 119 10.56 21.26 1.78
C PHE A 119 10.08 22.34 0.80
N ARG A 120 8.98 23.05 1.10
CA ARG A 120 8.34 24.07 0.24
C ARG A 120 7.84 23.48 -1.08
N VAL A 121 7.43 22.22 -1.07
CA VAL A 121 6.77 21.55 -2.17
C VAL A 121 5.29 21.43 -1.84
N THR A 122 4.44 21.95 -2.72
CA THR A 122 2.97 21.88 -2.61
C THR A 122 2.39 21.39 -3.92
N PHE A 123 1.24 20.75 -3.83
CA PHE A 123 0.49 20.26 -4.99
C PHE A 123 -0.91 20.89 -4.99
N ASP A 124 -1.40 21.20 -6.19
CA ASP A 124 -2.74 21.75 -6.39
C ASP A 124 -3.81 20.67 -6.31
N ASN A 125 -3.45 19.44 -6.66
CA ASN A 125 -4.31 18.26 -6.63
C ASN A 125 -3.60 17.05 -6.02
N TRP A 126 -4.33 16.29 -5.22
CA TRP A 126 -3.91 15.00 -4.65
C TRP A 126 -4.83 13.93 -5.24
N PHE A 127 -4.36 13.24 -6.27
CA PHE A 127 -5.13 12.27 -7.03
C PHE A 127 -4.99 10.88 -6.41
N SER A 128 -6.11 10.28 -6.00
CA SER A 128 -6.17 8.93 -5.44
C SER A 128 -6.35 7.89 -6.55
N GLU A 129 -5.50 6.87 -6.57
CA GLU A 129 -5.61 5.74 -7.50
C GLU A 129 -6.94 4.98 -7.33
N ARG A 130 -7.51 4.95 -6.12
CA ARG A 130 -8.82 4.32 -5.87
C ARG A 130 -9.91 4.87 -6.76
N THR A 131 -9.88 6.17 -7.08
CA THR A 131 -10.89 6.80 -7.95
C THR A 131 -10.90 6.18 -9.34
N VAL A 132 -9.75 5.71 -9.83
CA VAL A 132 -9.64 5.04 -11.14
C VAL A 132 -10.28 3.65 -11.10
N HIS A 133 -10.22 2.97 -9.95
CA HIS A 133 -10.83 1.66 -9.76
C HIS A 133 -12.35 1.74 -9.48
N GLU A 134 -12.83 2.87 -8.96
CA GLU A 134 -14.25 3.11 -8.68
C GLU A 134 -15.05 3.51 -9.91
N THR A 135 -14.36 3.91 -10.97
CA THR A 135 -14.94 4.29 -12.25
C THR A 135 -14.68 3.20 -13.31
N ASP A 136 -15.48 3.16 -14.35
CA ASP A 136 -15.27 2.24 -15.47
C ASP A 136 -14.14 2.70 -16.44
N GLU A 137 -13.35 3.69 -16.05
CA GLU A 137 -12.33 4.29 -16.93
C GLU A 137 -11.22 3.31 -17.32
N ILE A 138 -10.82 2.43 -16.39
CA ILE A 138 -9.84 1.37 -16.70
C ILE A 138 -10.38 0.46 -17.79
N HIS A 139 -11.64 -0.01 -17.63
CA HIS A 139 -12.28 -0.90 -18.59
C HIS A 139 -12.40 -0.25 -19.96
N HIS A 140 -12.92 0.97 -20.02
CA HIS A 140 -13.03 1.74 -21.27
C HIS A 140 -11.68 1.99 -21.94
N SER A 141 -10.65 2.29 -21.16
CA SER A 141 -9.29 2.49 -21.67
C SER A 141 -8.72 1.21 -22.28
N VAL A 142 -8.91 0.07 -21.60
CA VAL A 142 -8.49 -1.24 -22.09
C VAL A 142 -9.23 -1.60 -23.39
N GLU A 143 -10.56 -1.42 -23.44
CA GLU A 143 -11.35 -1.67 -24.66
C GLU A 143 -10.87 -0.80 -25.83
N ALA A 144 -10.61 0.49 -25.60
CA ALA A 144 -10.10 1.38 -26.62
C ALA A 144 -8.71 0.93 -27.12
N LEU A 145 -7.82 0.52 -26.24
CA LEU A 145 -6.49 0.01 -26.60
C LEU A 145 -6.58 -1.33 -27.35
N GLN A 146 -7.53 -2.20 -26.99
CA GLN A 146 -7.81 -3.45 -27.70
C GLN A 146 -8.32 -3.17 -29.13
N ALA A 147 -9.25 -2.24 -29.26
CA ALA A 147 -9.79 -1.84 -30.57
C ALA A 147 -8.72 -1.25 -31.50
N LEU A 148 -7.71 -0.60 -30.92
CA LEU A 148 -6.56 -0.06 -31.64
C LEU A 148 -5.42 -1.09 -31.86
N GLY A 149 -5.57 -2.33 -31.38
CA GLY A 149 -4.58 -3.39 -31.47
C GLY A 149 -3.29 -3.10 -30.69
N LYS A 150 -3.37 -2.26 -29.65
CA LYS A 150 -2.23 -1.81 -28.84
C LYS A 150 -1.94 -2.66 -27.62
N VAL A 151 -2.79 -3.63 -27.35
CA VAL A 151 -2.61 -4.61 -26.29
C VAL A 151 -2.70 -6.03 -26.82
N TYR A 152 -2.16 -6.99 -26.07
CA TYR A 152 -2.23 -8.43 -26.34
C TYR A 152 -2.21 -9.21 -25.03
N GLU A 153 -2.74 -10.44 -25.07
CA GLU A 153 -2.71 -11.34 -23.94
C GLU A 153 -1.45 -12.23 -23.98
N LYS A 154 -0.80 -12.35 -22.86
CA LYS A 154 0.34 -13.26 -22.66
C LYS A 154 0.40 -13.71 -21.20
N ASP A 155 0.57 -15.01 -20.98
CA ASP A 155 0.72 -15.63 -19.65
C ASP A 155 -0.43 -15.26 -18.68
N GLY A 156 -1.66 -15.11 -19.21
CA GLY A 156 -2.85 -14.76 -18.41
C GLY A 156 -2.93 -13.29 -18.00
N ALA A 157 -2.08 -12.43 -18.54
CA ALA A 157 -2.08 -10.99 -18.31
C ALA A 157 -2.23 -10.21 -19.62
N LEU A 158 -2.78 -8.99 -19.52
CA LEU A 158 -2.91 -8.07 -20.64
C LEU A 158 -1.66 -7.18 -20.69
N TRP A 159 -1.02 -7.15 -21.87
CA TRP A 159 0.21 -6.42 -22.12
C TRP A 159 -0.01 -5.28 -23.08
N LEU A 160 0.49 -4.09 -22.73
CA LEU A 160 0.57 -2.94 -23.62
C LEU A 160 1.83 -3.03 -24.48
N LYS A 161 1.69 -2.84 -25.81
CA LYS A 161 2.81 -2.76 -26.74
C LYS A 161 3.55 -1.42 -26.60
N SER A 162 4.12 -1.17 -25.43
CA SER A 162 4.81 0.09 -25.13
C SER A 162 6.12 0.24 -25.90
N THR A 163 6.68 -0.88 -26.39
CA THR A 163 7.83 -0.86 -27.31
C THR A 163 7.55 -0.12 -28.62
N ASP A 164 6.31 -0.10 -29.10
CA ASP A 164 5.89 0.73 -30.24
C ASP A 164 6.14 2.24 -30.01
N TYR A 165 6.24 2.63 -28.74
CA TYR A 165 6.39 4.02 -28.28
C TYR A 165 7.78 4.29 -27.68
N ARG A 166 8.78 3.46 -27.97
CA ARG A 166 10.18 3.57 -27.54
C ARG A 166 10.44 3.21 -26.09
N ASP A 167 9.56 2.42 -25.47
CA ASP A 167 9.87 1.81 -24.18
C ASP A 167 10.85 0.65 -24.38
N ASP A 168 11.57 0.25 -23.34
CA ASP A 168 12.56 -0.84 -23.37
C ASP A 168 11.91 -2.23 -23.42
N LYS A 169 10.67 -2.33 -22.95
CA LYS A 169 9.87 -3.58 -22.95
C LYS A 169 8.39 -3.26 -22.90
N ASP A 170 7.56 -4.22 -23.34
CA ASP A 170 6.10 -4.13 -23.15
C ASP A 170 5.73 -4.20 -21.66
N ARG A 171 4.62 -3.56 -21.30
CA ARG A 171 4.16 -3.39 -19.91
C ARG A 171 2.85 -4.13 -19.66
N VAL A 172 2.73 -4.69 -18.45
CA VAL A 172 1.52 -5.29 -17.89
C VAL A 172 0.77 -4.23 -17.09
#